data_451458a705e9fbc2aba82905d63f97cf
#
_entry.id   451458a705e9fbc2aba82905d63f97cf
#
_cell.length_a   1.000
_cell.length_b   1.000
_cell.length_c   1.000
_cell.angle_alpha   90.00
_cell.angle_beta   90.00
_cell.angle_gamma   90.00
#
_symmetry.space_group_name_H-M   'P 1'
#
loop_
_entity.id
_entity.type
_entity.pdbx_description
1 polymer ?
#
loop_
_entity_poly.entity_id
_entity_poly.type
_entity_poly.pdbx_seq_one_letter_code
_entity_poly.pdbx_strand_id
1 'polypeptide(L)'
;MVSIKSINVLSDSLIKLSTDLLVLGQKEGGSLHGLDSGLNDIVSSAVSLESFTGESGKMVHTYGDNLTKRVSVFGLGKDEKLTSDGVRALASKISAYANSMKLESFSVDGKSFGLNKSDFAQAFAEGLVLGAYEFLDYKSKKKDPHTLNTVNILGDVDASSISKGEVIANGVAYARDLGNHPANEITPEIMASQAEEIAKSAGMKSTIFDVSEFQKMGLGSFYGVAQGSVGKVPAKMIIVEYNGGKKEDKPFALVGKGVTFDSGGISIKPSHNMGDMKYDMCGSAAVMGLLKTVAELKPAINVIFAIGATENMPDGNAQRPGDIVTAYNGKTIEVLNTDAEGRLVLADVLSYVNDKFSPVAMLDFATLTGAVLIALGDKATGLLGNNEDLMNEVKASSKATGERSWELPLWDEYTDDIKSDFADIKNIGNGRLAGTITAASFLKEFVGDTPWVHFDIAGTAWGPKKPAYQPKIGSTGVAVRLVYNLLENRVN
;
A
#
# COMPACT_ATOMS: atom_id res chain seq x y z
N MET A 1 -9.79 -9.18 -6.08
CA MET A 1 -10.30 -8.38 -7.24
C MET A 1 -11.34 -7.37 -6.76
N VAL A 2 -11.40 -6.21 -7.39
CA VAL A 2 -12.43 -5.18 -7.14
C VAL A 2 -13.63 -5.49 -8.02
N SER A 3 -14.86 -5.41 -7.46
CA SER A 3 -16.09 -5.64 -8.24
C SER A 3 -16.55 -4.39 -9.01
N ILE A 4 -16.30 -3.18 -8.47
CA ILE A 4 -16.67 -1.92 -9.10
C ILE A 4 -15.83 -1.72 -10.36
N LYS A 5 -16.50 -1.63 -11.51
CA LYS A 5 -15.86 -1.43 -12.82
C LYS A 5 -15.90 0.02 -13.28
N SER A 6 -16.84 0.82 -12.75
CA SER A 6 -16.96 2.22 -13.12
C SER A 6 -17.57 3.06 -12.00
N ILE A 7 -17.01 4.24 -11.80
CA ILE A 7 -17.57 5.32 -11.00
C ILE A 7 -17.87 6.47 -11.96
N ASN A 8 -19.16 6.73 -12.21
CA ASN A 8 -19.60 7.74 -13.15
C ASN A 8 -19.98 9.02 -12.39
N VAL A 9 -19.51 10.17 -12.83
CA VAL A 9 -19.99 11.47 -12.37
C VAL A 9 -21.02 11.99 -13.37
N LEU A 10 -22.24 12.20 -12.90
CA LEU A 10 -23.37 12.61 -13.73
C LEU A 10 -23.85 14.02 -13.32
N SER A 11 -24.20 14.83 -14.32
CA SER A 11 -24.77 16.15 -14.10
C SER A 11 -26.27 16.12 -13.77
N ASP A 12 -26.85 14.91 -13.74
CA ASP A 12 -28.30 14.72 -13.54
C ASP A 12 -28.77 15.20 -12.17
N SER A 13 -30.04 15.60 -12.13
CA SER A 13 -30.71 15.99 -10.89
C SER A 13 -31.15 14.77 -10.09
N LEU A 14 -31.19 14.87 -8.78
CA LEU A 14 -31.81 13.87 -7.89
C LEU A 14 -33.34 13.77 -8.09
N ILE A 15 -33.93 14.78 -8.75
CA ILE A 15 -35.35 14.80 -9.06
C ILE A 15 -35.63 13.82 -10.19
N LYS A 16 -36.55 12.86 -9.98
CA LYS A 16 -36.92 11.81 -10.94
C LYS A 16 -35.79 10.85 -11.31
N LEU A 17 -34.83 10.63 -10.38
CA LEU A 17 -33.74 9.68 -10.58
C LEU A 17 -34.25 8.24 -10.56
N SER A 18 -34.01 7.50 -11.63
CA SER A 18 -34.27 6.04 -11.66
C SER A 18 -33.07 5.29 -11.12
N THR A 19 -33.20 4.72 -9.92
CA THR A 19 -32.15 3.96 -9.27
C THR A 19 -32.71 2.94 -8.27
N ASP A 20 -32.03 1.82 -8.10
CA ASP A 20 -32.42 0.83 -7.09
C ASP A 20 -32.11 1.28 -5.65
N LEU A 21 -31.08 2.13 -5.49
CA LEU A 21 -30.70 2.73 -4.22
C LEU A 21 -30.12 4.13 -4.45
N LEU A 22 -30.68 5.13 -3.74
CA LEU A 22 -30.07 6.44 -3.58
C LEU A 22 -29.42 6.54 -2.21
N VAL A 23 -28.17 6.98 -2.17
CA VAL A 23 -27.38 7.19 -0.96
C VAL A 23 -27.21 8.67 -0.71
N LEU A 24 -27.59 9.11 0.48
CA LEU A 24 -27.52 10.49 0.96
C LEU A 24 -26.60 10.56 2.19
N GLY A 25 -25.91 11.69 2.37
CA GLY A 25 -25.18 12.02 3.58
C GLY A 25 -25.92 13.06 4.40
N GLN A 26 -25.96 12.91 5.72
CA GLN A 26 -26.50 13.93 6.62
C GLN A 26 -25.50 14.25 7.73
N LYS A 27 -25.12 15.52 7.86
CA LYS A 27 -24.34 16.01 9.01
C LYS A 27 -25.19 16.02 10.26
N GLU A 28 -24.56 15.87 11.42
CA GLU A 28 -25.25 15.94 12.71
C GLU A 28 -25.93 17.30 12.89
N GLY A 29 -27.23 17.27 13.13
CA GLY A 29 -28.08 18.49 13.20
C GLY A 29 -28.38 19.16 11.85
N GLY A 30 -27.90 18.58 10.73
CA GLY A 30 -28.17 19.12 9.39
C GLY A 30 -29.50 18.62 8.80
N SER A 31 -29.93 19.26 7.71
CA SER A 31 -31.10 18.87 6.93
C SER A 31 -30.72 18.27 5.58
N LEU A 32 -31.59 17.42 5.06
CA LEU A 32 -31.48 16.89 3.71
C LEU A 32 -32.06 17.88 2.70
N HIS A 33 -31.48 17.98 1.52
CA HIS A 33 -31.92 18.92 0.47
C HIS A 33 -31.83 18.27 -0.90
N GLY A 34 -32.54 18.79 -1.87
CA GLY A 34 -32.40 18.41 -3.29
C GLY A 34 -33.29 17.27 -3.76
N LEU A 35 -34.10 16.66 -2.88
CA LEU A 35 -35.09 15.65 -3.24
C LEU A 35 -36.37 16.33 -3.79
N ASP A 36 -37.12 15.59 -4.62
CA ASP A 36 -38.49 16.02 -4.95
C ASP A 36 -39.39 15.95 -3.71
N SER A 37 -40.55 16.64 -3.74
CA SER A 37 -41.42 16.75 -2.57
C SER A 37 -41.89 15.40 -2.03
N GLY A 38 -42.25 14.45 -2.90
CA GLY A 38 -42.77 13.14 -2.47
C GLY A 38 -41.69 12.29 -1.81
N LEU A 39 -40.52 12.23 -2.41
CA LEU A 39 -39.38 11.47 -1.87
C LEU A 39 -38.84 12.13 -0.59
N ASN A 40 -38.84 13.46 -0.53
CA ASN A 40 -38.44 14.20 0.67
C ASN A 40 -39.37 13.91 1.87
N ASP A 41 -40.69 13.84 1.67
CA ASP A 41 -41.65 13.52 2.73
C ASP A 41 -41.43 12.09 3.28
N ILE A 42 -41.19 11.12 2.39
CA ILE A 42 -40.88 9.75 2.78
C ILE A 42 -39.61 9.69 3.63
N VAL A 43 -38.53 10.29 3.15
CA VAL A 43 -37.23 10.26 3.82
C VAL A 43 -37.27 11.02 5.15
N SER A 44 -37.90 12.21 5.17
CA SER A 44 -38.04 13.01 6.39
C SER A 44 -38.86 12.28 7.45
N SER A 45 -39.93 11.57 7.04
CA SER A 45 -40.72 10.74 7.94
C SER A 45 -39.88 9.61 8.55
N ALA A 46 -39.08 8.89 7.72
CA ALA A 46 -38.20 7.83 8.20
C ALA A 46 -37.13 8.36 9.17
N VAL A 47 -36.48 9.46 8.83
CA VAL A 47 -35.49 10.15 9.68
C VAL A 47 -36.09 10.55 11.04
N SER A 48 -37.34 11.06 11.04
CA SER A 48 -38.03 11.46 12.26
C SER A 48 -38.43 10.26 13.13
N LEU A 49 -38.98 9.18 12.52
CA LEU A 49 -39.37 7.96 13.21
C LEU A 49 -38.20 7.27 13.91
N GLU A 50 -37.03 7.24 13.25
CA GLU A 50 -35.80 6.66 13.79
C GLU A 50 -35.04 7.62 14.73
N SER A 51 -35.55 8.84 14.95
CA SER A 51 -34.87 9.89 15.70
C SER A 51 -33.42 10.10 15.22
N PHE A 52 -33.20 10.00 13.89
CA PHE A 52 -31.88 10.09 13.30
C PHE A 52 -31.43 11.55 13.18
N THR A 53 -30.28 11.86 13.77
CA THR A 53 -29.72 13.20 13.83
C THR A 53 -28.50 13.42 12.92
N GLY A 54 -28.08 12.40 12.17
CA GLY A 54 -26.87 12.46 11.34
C GLY A 54 -25.59 12.03 12.05
N GLU A 55 -25.69 11.39 13.21
CA GLU A 55 -24.54 10.88 13.98
C GLU A 55 -23.66 9.93 13.17
N SER A 56 -22.35 10.09 13.30
CA SER A 56 -21.38 9.22 12.61
C SER A 56 -21.58 7.75 12.92
N GLY A 57 -21.63 6.94 11.87
CA GLY A 57 -21.77 5.48 11.98
C GLY A 57 -23.21 4.98 12.07
N LYS A 58 -24.19 5.87 12.15
CA LYS A 58 -25.62 5.52 12.06
C LYS A 58 -26.13 5.66 10.62
N MET A 59 -27.23 4.97 10.32
CA MET A 59 -27.87 4.98 9.02
C MET A 59 -29.38 4.77 9.18
N VAL A 60 -30.17 5.46 8.35
CA VAL A 60 -31.57 5.18 8.14
C VAL A 60 -31.78 4.66 6.74
N HIS A 61 -32.60 3.61 6.62
CA HIS A 61 -32.99 3.02 5.35
C HIS A 61 -34.50 3.08 5.21
N THR A 62 -34.99 3.47 4.03
CA THR A 62 -36.43 3.49 3.72
C THR A 62 -36.67 3.07 2.28
N TYR A 63 -37.91 2.66 2.01
CA TYR A 63 -38.38 2.50 0.62
C TYR A 63 -38.73 3.87 0.07
N GLY A 64 -38.44 4.06 -1.20
CA GLY A 64 -38.74 5.28 -1.92
C GLY A 64 -40.03 5.17 -2.73
N ASP A 65 -39.97 5.58 -3.99
CA ASP A 65 -41.07 5.56 -4.96
C ASP A 65 -40.82 4.57 -6.11
N ASN A 66 -41.57 4.71 -7.21
CA ASN A 66 -41.43 3.85 -8.39
C ASN A 66 -40.12 4.09 -9.16
N LEU A 67 -39.49 5.27 -9.02
CA LEU A 67 -38.24 5.62 -9.69
C LEU A 67 -37.03 5.33 -8.80
N THR A 68 -37.02 5.92 -7.59
CA THR A 68 -36.00 5.68 -6.59
C THR A 68 -36.54 4.65 -5.58
N LYS A 69 -36.22 3.39 -5.80
CA LYS A 69 -36.86 2.28 -5.04
C LYS A 69 -36.50 2.27 -3.57
N ARG A 70 -35.29 2.70 -3.22
CA ARG A 70 -34.76 2.71 -1.84
C ARG A 70 -33.92 3.96 -1.60
N VAL A 71 -33.93 4.45 -0.39
CA VAL A 71 -33.05 5.54 0.05
C VAL A 71 -32.34 5.11 1.33
N SER A 72 -31.06 5.38 1.41
CA SER A 72 -30.26 5.22 2.63
C SER A 72 -29.58 6.55 2.98
N VAL A 73 -29.80 7.03 4.20
CA VAL A 73 -29.19 8.23 4.72
C VAL A 73 -28.10 7.83 5.71
N PHE A 74 -26.86 8.19 5.41
CA PHE A 74 -25.71 7.91 6.26
C PHE A 74 -25.33 9.13 7.09
N GLY A 75 -25.15 8.92 8.40
CA GLY A 75 -24.68 9.95 9.32
C GLY A 75 -23.21 10.26 9.12
N LEU A 76 -22.90 11.51 8.84
CA LEU A 76 -21.55 12.05 8.65
C LEU A 76 -20.89 12.46 9.97
N GLY A 77 -21.71 12.62 11.05
CA GLY A 77 -21.26 13.22 12.30
C GLY A 77 -21.10 14.73 12.19
N LYS A 78 -20.36 15.31 13.14
CA LYS A 78 -20.10 16.74 13.21
C LYS A 78 -19.15 17.19 12.10
N ASP A 79 -19.45 18.31 11.46
CA ASP A 79 -18.69 18.83 10.31
C ASP A 79 -17.21 19.07 10.65
N GLU A 80 -16.92 19.61 11.81
CA GLU A 80 -15.56 19.87 12.27
C GLU A 80 -14.72 18.61 12.56
N LYS A 81 -15.37 17.44 12.61
CA LYS A 81 -14.72 16.12 12.79
C LYS A 81 -14.67 15.29 11.52
N LEU A 82 -15.29 15.77 10.43
CA LEU A 82 -15.29 15.08 9.16
C LEU A 82 -13.94 15.27 8.48
N THR A 83 -13.25 14.16 8.22
CA THR A 83 -11.94 14.13 7.56
C THR A 83 -12.01 13.29 6.29
N SER A 84 -11.04 13.46 5.38
CA SER A 84 -10.92 12.63 4.17
C SER A 84 -10.86 11.15 4.51
N ASP A 85 -10.17 10.78 5.60
CA ASP A 85 -10.13 9.37 6.07
C ASP A 85 -11.50 8.89 6.58
N GLY A 86 -12.26 9.76 7.26
CA GLY A 86 -13.64 9.48 7.66
C GLY A 86 -14.56 9.28 6.46
N VAL A 87 -14.43 10.11 5.42
CA VAL A 87 -15.18 10.00 4.16
C VAL A 87 -14.83 8.69 3.45
N ARG A 88 -13.55 8.30 3.39
CA ARG A 88 -13.09 7.02 2.84
C ARG A 88 -13.70 5.82 3.57
N ALA A 89 -13.65 5.85 4.89
CA ALA A 89 -14.22 4.78 5.71
C ALA A 89 -15.74 4.66 5.54
N LEU A 90 -16.43 5.78 5.37
CA LEU A 90 -17.87 5.81 5.12
C LEU A 90 -18.20 5.25 3.73
N ALA A 91 -17.50 5.69 2.69
CA ALA A 91 -17.68 5.18 1.32
C ALA A 91 -17.47 3.66 1.23
N SER A 92 -16.50 3.13 1.98
CA SER A 92 -16.27 1.69 2.09
C SER A 92 -17.47 0.96 2.72
N LYS A 93 -18.09 1.53 3.76
CA LYS A 93 -19.30 0.97 4.36
C LYS A 93 -20.50 1.01 3.40
N ILE A 94 -20.63 2.10 2.64
CA ILE A 94 -21.68 2.26 1.62
C ILE A 94 -21.52 1.17 0.55
N SER A 95 -20.32 0.98 0.01
CA SER A 95 -20.02 -0.05 -0.97
C SER A 95 -20.34 -1.46 -0.43
N ALA A 96 -19.89 -1.79 0.78
CA ALA A 96 -20.18 -3.07 1.41
C ALA A 96 -21.69 -3.28 1.67
N TYR A 97 -22.40 -2.20 2.05
CA TYR A 97 -23.86 -2.24 2.26
C TYR A 97 -24.61 -2.50 0.95
N ALA A 98 -24.29 -1.75 -0.13
CA ALA A 98 -24.91 -1.95 -1.45
C ALA A 98 -24.67 -3.38 -1.96
N ASN A 99 -23.47 -3.89 -1.76
CA ASN A 99 -23.12 -5.28 -2.11
C ASN A 99 -23.90 -6.31 -1.30
N SER A 100 -24.14 -6.06 0.00
CA SER A 100 -24.98 -6.96 0.85
C SER A 100 -26.43 -7.04 0.38
N MET A 101 -26.91 -6.01 -0.32
CA MET A 101 -28.24 -5.96 -0.95
C MET A 101 -28.25 -6.59 -2.36
N LYS A 102 -27.11 -7.12 -2.82
CA LYS A 102 -26.95 -7.71 -4.17
C LYS A 102 -27.32 -6.75 -5.29
N LEU A 103 -26.99 -5.45 -5.15
CA LEU A 103 -27.24 -4.44 -6.17
C LEU A 103 -26.14 -4.51 -7.25
N GLU A 104 -26.52 -4.28 -8.50
CA GLU A 104 -25.58 -4.12 -9.62
C GLU A 104 -25.06 -2.68 -9.70
N SER A 105 -25.90 -1.72 -9.30
CA SER A 105 -25.55 -0.31 -9.27
C SER A 105 -26.29 0.44 -8.16
N PHE A 106 -25.77 1.60 -7.78
CA PHE A 106 -26.45 2.56 -6.93
C PHE A 106 -26.05 3.99 -7.27
N SER A 107 -26.81 4.94 -6.77
CA SER A 107 -26.56 6.37 -6.98
C SER A 107 -26.27 7.09 -5.66
N VAL A 108 -25.43 8.12 -5.71
CA VAL A 108 -24.97 8.89 -4.57
C VAL A 108 -25.24 10.39 -4.83
N ASP A 109 -25.78 11.09 -3.87
CA ASP A 109 -25.79 12.55 -3.87
C ASP A 109 -24.42 13.09 -3.44
N GLY A 110 -23.58 13.45 -4.40
CA GLY A 110 -22.23 13.95 -4.16
C GLY A 110 -22.18 15.21 -3.32
N LYS A 111 -23.19 16.08 -3.43
CA LYS A 111 -23.29 17.32 -2.66
C LYS A 111 -23.42 17.04 -1.16
N SER A 112 -24.22 16.06 -0.78
CA SER A 112 -24.46 15.72 0.63
C SER A 112 -23.19 15.20 1.33
N PHE A 113 -22.25 14.63 0.57
CA PHE A 113 -20.94 14.18 1.07
C PHE A 113 -19.83 15.22 0.90
N GLY A 114 -20.12 16.38 0.31
CA GLY A 114 -19.12 17.44 0.06
C GLY A 114 -18.09 17.09 -1.00
N LEU A 115 -18.46 16.28 -2.02
CA LEU A 115 -17.54 15.78 -3.05
C LEU A 115 -17.13 16.82 -4.10
N ASN A 116 -17.51 18.08 -3.94
CA ASN A 116 -16.92 19.22 -4.62
C ASN A 116 -15.54 19.63 -4.06
N LYS A 117 -15.16 19.09 -2.89
CA LYS A 117 -13.81 19.20 -2.34
C LYS A 117 -12.96 18.05 -2.86
N SER A 118 -11.80 18.37 -3.46
CA SER A 118 -10.91 17.40 -4.11
C SER A 118 -10.47 16.25 -3.18
N ASP A 119 -10.09 16.57 -1.93
CA ASP A 119 -9.66 15.58 -0.96
C ASP A 119 -10.79 14.64 -0.52
N PHE A 120 -12.06 15.14 -0.43
CA PHE A 120 -13.22 14.30 -0.13
C PHE A 120 -13.63 13.46 -1.32
N ALA A 121 -13.62 14.01 -2.53
CA ALA A 121 -13.94 13.29 -3.76
C ALA A 121 -12.96 12.12 -3.98
N GLN A 122 -11.66 12.38 -3.89
CA GLN A 122 -10.64 11.33 -3.98
C GLN A 122 -10.83 10.26 -2.90
N ALA A 123 -10.98 10.65 -1.64
CA ALA A 123 -11.16 9.72 -0.53
C ALA A 123 -12.44 8.88 -0.65
N PHE A 124 -13.51 9.47 -1.18
CA PHE A 124 -14.78 8.76 -1.41
C PHE A 124 -14.60 7.66 -2.46
N ALA A 125 -13.99 7.98 -3.61
CA ALA A 125 -13.70 7.01 -4.65
C ALA A 125 -12.79 5.87 -4.15
N GLU A 126 -11.71 6.22 -3.44
CA GLU A 126 -10.84 5.23 -2.79
C GLU A 126 -11.64 4.30 -1.87
N GLY A 127 -12.51 4.87 -1.04
CA GLY A 127 -13.34 4.10 -0.11
C GLY A 127 -14.30 3.13 -0.81
N LEU A 128 -14.95 3.57 -1.89
CA LEU A 128 -15.84 2.71 -2.69
C LEU A 128 -15.10 1.48 -3.23
N VAL A 129 -13.97 1.70 -3.88
CA VAL A 129 -13.15 0.64 -4.49
C VAL A 129 -12.60 -0.32 -3.43
N LEU A 130 -12.00 0.22 -2.37
CA LEU A 130 -11.39 -0.58 -1.30
C LEU A 130 -12.41 -1.35 -0.47
N GLY A 131 -13.63 -0.83 -0.32
CA GLY A 131 -14.74 -1.50 0.36
C GLY A 131 -15.34 -2.64 -0.45
N ALA A 132 -15.18 -2.61 -1.76
CA ALA A 132 -15.62 -3.64 -2.70
C ALA A 132 -14.53 -4.69 -3.00
N TYR A 133 -13.36 -4.58 -2.37
CA TYR A 133 -12.27 -5.50 -2.58
C TYR A 133 -12.50 -6.83 -1.86
N GLU A 134 -12.39 -7.94 -2.60
CA GLU A 134 -12.33 -9.31 -2.07
C GLU A 134 -11.27 -10.12 -2.82
N PHE A 135 -10.64 -11.05 -2.10
CA PHE A 135 -9.70 -12.01 -2.67
C PHE A 135 -10.28 -13.42 -2.55
N LEU A 136 -10.73 -13.98 -3.69
CA LEU A 136 -11.46 -15.24 -3.76
C LEU A 136 -10.89 -16.23 -4.78
N ASP A 137 -9.67 -15.98 -5.29
CA ASP A 137 -9.13 -16.67 -6.46
C ASP A 137 -9.01 -18.18 -6.26
N TYR A 138 -8.73 -18.62 -5.03
CA TYR A 138 -8.56 -20.04 -4.69
C TYR A 138 -9.79 -20.69 -4.08
N LYS A 139 -10.94 -20.00 -4.02
CA LYS A 139 -12.18 -20.58 -3.50
C LYS A 139 -12.91 -21.36 -4.60
N SER A 140 -13.03 -22.70 -4.45
CA SER A 140 -13.76 -23.55 -5.40
C SER A 140 -15.27 -23.26 -5.43
N LYS A 141 -15.86 -22.91 -4.28
CA LYS A 141 -17.19 -22.35 -4.17
C LYS A 141 -17.05 -20.87 -3.93
N LYS A 142 -17.12 -20.08 -4.99
CA LYS A 142 -17.24 -18.63 -4.86
C LYS A 142 -18.58 -18.37 -4.16
N LYS A 143 -18.58 -17.58 -3.08
CA LYS A 143 -19.80 -16.92 -2.61
C LYS A 143 -20.46 -16.26 -3.80
N ASP A 144 -21.77 -16.00 -3.72
CA ASP A 144 -22.44 -15.19 -4.72
C ASP A 144 -21.51 -14.04 -5.10
N PRO A 145 -21.13 -13.94 -6.39
CA PRO A 145 -20.17 -12.91 -6.79
C PRO A 145 -20.70 -11.54 -6.39
N HIS A 146 -19.80 -10.62 -6.04
CA HIS A 146 -20.18 -9.22 -5.90
C HIS A 146 -20.91 -8.80 -7.17
N THR A 147 -22.13 -8.34 -7.02
CA THR A 147 -22.95 -7.87 -8.13
C THR A 147 -22.70 -6.41 -8.44
N LEU A 148 -22.21 -5.67 -7.47
CA LEU A 148 -21.97 -4.23 -7.60
C LEU A 148 -20.87 -3.93 -8.63
N ASN A 149 -21.28 -3.35 -9.75
CA ASN A 149 -20.40 -3.02 -10.88
C ASN A 149 -20.26 -1.52 -11.10
N THR A 150 -21.31 -0.73 -10.79
CA THR A 150 -21.39 0.68 -11.17
C THR A 150 -21.85 1.54 -10.00
N VAL A 151 -21.18 2.66 -9.79
CA VAL A 151 -21.61 3.72 -8.88
C VAL A 151 -21.82 5.02 -9.67
N ASN A 152 -22.98 5.64 -9.54
CA ASN A 152 -23.30 6.93 -10.16
C ASN A 152 -23.27 8.01 -9.09
N ILE A 153 -22.42 9.02 -9.23
CA ILE A 153 -22.33 10.16 -8.33
C ILE A 153 -22.93 11.37 -9.02
N LEU A 154 -23.93 12.01 -8.39
CA LEU A 154 -24.67 13.10 -8.95
C LEU A 154 -24.36 14.44 -8.27
N GLY A 155 -24.49 15.52 -9.04
CA GLY A 155 -24.38 16.89 -8.55
C GLY A 155 -23.00 17.52 -8.75
N ASP A 156 -22.71 18.56 -7.93
CA ASP A 156 -21.43 19.29 -7.98
C ASP A 156 -20.34 18.46 -7.33
N VAL A 157 -19.49 17.84 -8.16
CA VAL A 157 -18.47 16.86 -7.76
C VAL A 157 -17.17 17.13 -8.54
N ASP A 158 -16.04 17.05 -7.86
CA ASP A 158 -14.73 17.07 -8.52
C ASP A 158 -14.46 15.71 -9.19
N ALA A 159 -14.89 15.60 -10.46
CA ALA A 159 -14.74 14.38 -11.25
C ALA A 159 -13.30 13.95 -11.46
N SER A 160 -12.35 14.88 -11.52
CA SER A 160 -10.94 14.58 -11.68
C SER A 160 -10.37 13.89 -10.44
N SER A 161 -10.75 14.35 -9.26
CA SER A 161 -10.36 13.72 -8.01
C SER A 161 -11.05 12.38 -7.76
N ILE A 162 -12.29 12.19 -8.24
CA ILE A 162 -12.93 10.86 -8.25
C ILE A 162 -12.11 9.88 -9.09
N SER A 163 -11.77 10.23 -10.33
CA SER A 163 -10.97 9.39 -11.23
C SER A 163 -9.59 9.08 -10.65
N LYS A 164 -8.92 10.08 -10.07
CA LYS A 164 -7.63 9.90 -9.38
C LYS A 164 -7.74 8.92 -8.21
N GLY A 165 -8.77 9.06 -7.37
CA GLY A 165 -9.01 8.17 -6.24
C GLY A 165 -9.28 6.72 -6.66
N GLU A 166 -9.99 6.52 -7.78
CA GLU A 166 -10.22 5.19 -8.36
C GLU A 166 -8.90 4.53 -8.78
N VAL A 167 -8.03 5.25 -9.49
CA VAL A 167 -6.73 4.74 -9.94
C VAL A 167 -5.83 4.38 -8.75
N ILE A 168 -5.73 5.26 -7.74
CA ILE A 168 -4.93 5.00 -6.54
C ILE A 168 -5.44 3.75 -5.81
N ALA A 169 -6.76 3.63 -5.64
CA ALA A 169 -7.36 2.49 -4.97
C ALA A 169 -7.15 1.18 -5.74
N ASN A 170 -7.15 1.21 -7.07
CA ASN A 170 -6.80 0.07 -7.91
C ASN A 170 -5.32 -0.33 -7.74
N GLY A 171 -4.41 0.63 -7.57
CA GLY A 171 -3.02 0.36 -7.19
C GLY A 171 -2.90 -0.33 -5.83
N VAL A 172 -3.66 0.13 -4.83
CA VAL A 172 -3.75 -0.54 -3.51
C VAL A 172 -4.32 -1.95 -3.64
N ALA A 173 -5.38 -2.14 -4.42
CA ALA A 173 -6.01 -3.44 -4.64
C ALA A 173 -5.02 -4.42 -5.31
N TYR A 174 -4.26 -3.95 -6.29
CA TYR A 174 -3.22 -4.73 -6.95
C TYR A 174 -2.11 -5.15 -5.96
N ALA A 175 -1.64 -4.25 -5.10
CA ALA A 175 -0.69 -4.59 -4.04
C ALA A 175 -1.27 -5.63 -3.05
N ARG A 176 -2.58 -5.54 -2.75
CA ARG A 176 -3.28 -6.55 -1.94
C ARG A 176 -3.32 -7.91 -2.63
N ASP A 177 -3.62 -7.95 -3.92
CA ASP A 177 -3.65 -9.19 -4.69
C ASP A 177 -2.28 -9.88 -4.64
N LEU A 178 -1.20 -9.14 -4.92
CA LEU A 178 0.17 -9.67 -4.86
C LEU A 178 0.49 -10.30 -3.49
N GLY A 179 0.23 -9.58 -2.40
CA GLY A 179 0.50 -10.09 -1.06
C GLY A 179 -0.43 -11.25 -0.63
N ASN A 180 -1.64 -11.36 -1.20
CA ASN A 180 -2.60 -12.41 -0.85
C ASN A 180 -2.35 -13.73 -1.58
N HIS A 181 -1.73 -13.70 -2.74
CA HIS A 181 -1.31 -14.91 -3.43
C HIS A 181 -0.30 -15.70 -2.58
N PRO A 182 -0.30 -17.04 -2.67
CA PRO A 182 0.73 -17.86 -2.04
C PRO A 182 2.06 -17.77 -2.81
N ALA A 183 3.16 -18.13 -2.15
CA ALA A 183 4.50 -18.02 -2.72
C ALA A 183 4.74 -18.91 -3.96
N ASN A 184 3.98 -20.00 -4.12
CA ASN A 184 4.04 -20.81 -5.33
C ASN A 184 3.39 -20.15 -6.57
N GLU A 185 2.66 -19.06 -6.39
CA GLU A 185 2.04 -18.27 -7.45
C GLU A 185 2.79 -16.95 -7.69
N ILE A 186 3.18 -16.24 -6.61
CA ILE A 186 3.98 -15.00 -6.73
C ILE A 186 5.44 -15.33 -6.43
N THR A 187 6.13 -15.81 -7.46
CA THR A 187 7.59 -16.03 -7.46
C THR A 187 8.32 -14.75 -7.92
N PRO A 188 9.66 -14.66 -7.71
CA PRO A 188 10.47 -13.57 -8.29
C PRO A 188 10.30 -13.41 -9.80
N GLU A 189 10.18 -14.50 -10.54
CA GLU A 189 9.96 -14.51 -11.99
C GLU A 189 8.60 -13.91 -12.37
N ILE A 190 7.53 -14.31 -11.69
CA ILE A 190 6.18 -13.78 -11.93
C ILE A 190 6.13 -12.29 -11.60
N MET A 191 6.77 -11.87 -10.50
CA MET A 191 6.85 -10.46 -10.12
C MET A 191 7.60 -9.64 -11.19
N ALA A 192 8.71 -10.14 -11.70
CA ALA A 192 9.46 -9.51 -12.78
C ALA A 192 8.63 -9.38 -14.06
N SER A 193 7.96 -10.46 -14.49
CA SER A 193 7.09 -10.47 -15.66
C SER A 193 5.94 -9.44 -15.55
N GLN A 194 5.30 -9.35 -14.38
CA GLN A 194 4.24 -8.36 -14.14
C GLN A 194 4.77 -6.92 -14.16
N ALA A 195 5.96 -6.68 -13.61
CA ALA A 195 6.60 -5.37 -13.66
C ALA A 195 6.92 -4.95 -15.12
N GLU A 196 7.44 -5.89 -15.93
CA GLU A 196 7.71 -5.66 -17.36
C GLU A 196 6.42 -5.37 -18.14
N GLU A 197 5.34 -6.09 -17.85
CA GLU A 197 4.04 -5.87 -18.51
C GLU A 197 3.50 -4.46 -18.22
N ILE A 198 3.53 -4.03 -16.95
CA ILE A 198 3.12 -2.67 -16.58
C ILE A 198 4.03 -1.64 -17.25
N ALA A 199 5.35 -1.82 -17.19
CA ALA A 199 6.31 -0.91 -17.78
C ALA A 199 6.08 -0.77 -19.30
N LYS A 200 5.93 -1.89 -20.00
CA LYS A 200 5.68 -1.93 -21.45
C LYS A 200 4.38 -1.22 -21.82
N SER A 201 3.30 -1.45 -21.09
CA SER A 201 2.00 -0.83 -21.35
C SER A 201 2.01 0.69 -21.19
N ALA A 202 2.87 1.20 -20.32
CA ALA A 202 3.03 2.62 -20.01
C ALA A 202 4.20 3.30 -20.74
N GLY A 203 4.94 2.57 -21.58
CA GLY A 203 6.11 3.10 -22.29
C GLY A 203 7.31 3.41 -21.37
N MET A 204 7.39 2.73 -20.23
CA MET A 204 8.52 2.82 -19.30
C MET A 204 9.62 1.84 -19.69
N LYS A 205 10.83 2.08 -19.23
CA LYS A 205 11.96 1.17 -19.41
C LYS A 205 12.03 0.21 -18.21
N SER A 206 12.08 -1.10 -18.48
CA SER A 206 12.37 -2.14 -17.48
C SER A 206 13.72 -2.78 -17.72
N THR A 207 14.39 -3.16 -16.64
CA THR A 207 15.63 -3.94 -16.66
C THR A 207 15.53 -5.01 -15.57
N ILE A 208 15.62 -6.26 -15.97
CA ILE A 208 15.58 -7.41 -15.06
C ILE A 208 16.94 -8.06 -15.06
N PHE A 209 17.52 -8.21 -13.87
CA PHE A 209 18.78 -8.93 -13.69
C PHE A 209 18.53 -10.31 -13.08
N ASP A 210 19.08 -11.31 -13.71
CA ASP A 210 19.04 -12.68 -13.24
C ASP A 210 20.06 -12.94 -12.13
N VAL A 211 19.75 -13.85 -11.24
CA VAL A 211 20.66 -14.25 -10.14
C VAL A 211 22.03 -14.72 -10.64
N SER A 212 22.12 -15.24 -11.86
CA SER A 212 23.38 -15.63 -12.52
C SER A 212 24.32 -14.44 -12.80
N GLU A 213 23.78 -13.22 -12.80
CA GLU A 213 24.55 -11.99 -13.02
C GLU A 213 25.02 -11.37 -11.69
N PHE A 214 24.37 -11.67 -10.57
CA PHE A 214 24.55 -11.00 -9.28
C PHE A 214 26.02 -11.00 -8.81
N GLN A 215 26.71 -12.12 -8.91
CA GLN A 215 28.12 -12.21 -8.52
C GLN A 215 29.01 -11.31 -9.39
N LYS A 216 28.77 -11.26 -10.71
CA LYS A 216 29.50 -10.40 -11.62
C LYS A 216 29.22 -8.91 -11.39
N MET A 217 28.02 -8.60 -10.93
CA MET A 217 27.60 -7.23 -10.58
C MET A 217 28.10 -6.79 -9.20
N GLY A 218 28.61 -7.72 -8.36
CA GLY A 218 29.02 -7.43 -7.00
C GLY A 218 27.88 -7.45 -5.99
N LEU A 219 26.71 -8.04 -6.32
CA LEU A 219 25.54 -8.17 -5.44
C LEU A 219 25.71 -9.37 -4.51
N GLY A 220 26.79 -9.42 -3.72
CA GLY A 220 27.15 -10.59 -2.92
C GLY A 220 26.25 -10.81 -1.71
N SER A 221 25.70 -9.73 -1.13
CA SER A 221 24.76 -9.80 -0.01
C SER A 221 23.42 -10.39 -0.45
N PHE A 222 22.87 -9.91 -1.56
CA PHE A 222 21.64 -10.41 -2.14
C PHE A 222 21.80 -11.85 -2.65
N TYR A 223 22.93 -12.14 -3.34
CA TYR A 223 23.24 -13.50 -3.79
C TYR A 223 23.30 -14.49 -2.64
N GLY A 224 23.88 -14.11 -1.50
CA GLY A 224 23.92 -14.92 -0.30
C GLY A 224 22.55 -15.41 0.15
N VAL A 225 21.56 -14.53 0.18
CA VAL A 225 20.16 -14.91 0.51
C VAL A 225 19.58 -15.84 -0.55
N ALA A 226 19.83 -15.56 -1.83
CA ALA A 226 19.27 -16.31 -2.95
C ALA A 226 19.81 -17.75 -3.07
N GLN A 227 20.98 -18.05 -2.51
CA GLN A 227 21.66 -19.34 -2.68
C GLN A 227 20.80 -20.55 -2.32
N GLY A 228 19.92 -20.42 -1.30
CA GLY A 228 19.05 -21.52 -0.85
C GLY A 228 17.92 -21.86 -1.82
N SER A 229 17.61 -21.00 -2.81
CA SER A 229 16.50 -21.20 -3.74
C SER A 229 16.90 -21.17 -5.21
N VAL A 230 18.15 -20.82 -5.54
CA VAL A 230 18.61 -20.52 -6.89
C VAL A 230 18.34 -21.62 -7.91
N GLY A 231 18.37 -22.89 -7.50
CA GLY A 231 18.13 -24.03 -8.38
C GLY A 231 16.66 -24.27 -8.76
N LYS A 232 15.70 -23.67 -8.04
CA LYS A 232 14.27 -23.90 -8.21
C LYS A 232 13.47 -22.62 -8.40
N VAL A 233 13.77 -21.60 -7.60
CA VAL A 233 13.10 -20.29 -7.62
C VAL A 233 14.20 -19.21 -7.67
N PRO A 234 14.76 -18.91 -8.86
CA PRO A 234 15.87 -17.98 -8.99
C PRO A 234 15.44 -16.55 -8.65
N ALA A 235 16.30 -15.86 -7.92
CA ALA A 235 16.09 -14.47 -7.55
C ALA A 235 16.17 -13.54 -8.76
N LYS A 236 15.48 -12.39 -8.67
CA LYS A 236 15.48 -11.31 -9.67
C LYS A 236 15.71 -9.96 -9.00
N MET A 237 16.53 -9.11 -9.62
CA MET A 237 16.52 -7.69 -9.33
C MET A 237 15.77 -6.97 -10.44
N ILE A 238 14.72 -6.26 -10.08
CA ILE A 238 13.77 -5.62 -11.00
C ILE A 238 13.95 -4.11 -10.90
N ILE A 239 14.22 -3.44 -12.01
CA ILE A 239 14.32 -1.99 -12.10
C ILE A 239 13.35 -1.50 -13.17
N VAL A 240 12.50 -0.54 -12.82
CA VAL A 240 11.66 0.17 -13.79
C VAL A 240 11.89 1.66 -13.68
N GLU A 241 12.15 2.31 -14.83
CA GLU A 241 12.44 3.74 -14.94
C GLU A 241 11.22 4.46 -15.54
N TYR A 242 10.61 5.35 -14.76
CA TYR A 242 9.58 6.27 -15.21
C TYR A 242 10.15 7.67 -15.36
N ASN A 243 10.04 8.24 -16.54
CA ASN A 243 10.56 9.56 -16.91
C ASN A 243 9.38 10.50 -17.21
N GLY A 244 8.65 10.93 -16.19
CA GLY A 244 7.52 11.85 -16.31
C GLY A 244 7.89 13.32 -16.12
N GLY A 245 9.03 13.60 -15.47
CA GLY A 245 9.59 14.93 -15.25
C GLY A 245 10.53 15.38 -16.36
N LYS A 246 11.32 16.42 -16.10
CA LYS A 246 12.35 16.88 -17.05
C LYS A 246 13.50 15.88 -17.07
N LYS A 247 14.16 15.78 -18.21
CA LYS A 247 15.28 14.84 -18.42
C LYS A 247 16.45 15.09 -17.47
N GLU A 248 16.70 16.33 -17.11
CA GLU A 248 17.78 16.77 -16.22
C GLU A 248 17.46 16.56 -14.72
N ASP A 249 16.18 16.35 -14.37
CA ASP A 249 15.77 16.15 -12.98
C ASP A 249 16.19 14.76 -12.50
N LYS A 250 16.86 14.72 -11.34
CA LYS A 250 17.19 13.45 -10.70
C LYS A 250 15.92 12.70 -10.28
N PRO A 251 15.88 11.36 -10.43
CA PRO A 251 14.71 10.60 -10.07
C PRO A 251 14.52 10.48 -8.55
N PHE A 252 13.30 10.23 -8.14
CA PHE A 252 12.93 9.73 -6.83
C PHE A 252 12.97 8.20 -6.86
N ALA A 253 13.57 7.53 -5.88
CA ALA A 253 13.68 6.08 -5.88
C ALA A 253 12.77 5.42 -4.85
N LEU A 254 12.08 4.36 -5.26
CA LEU A 254 11.19 3.53 -4.46
C LEU A 254 11.72 2.10 -4.48
N VAL A 255 12.16 1.59 -3.33
CA VAL A 255 12.83 0.29 -3.20
C VAL A 255 11.98 -0.66 -2.37
N GLY A 256 11.72 -1.87 -2.85
CA GLY A 256 10.88 -2.85 -2.17
C GLY A 256 11.59 -4.13 -1.79
N LYS A 257 11.46 -4.58 -0.54
CA LYS A 257 11.78 -5.95 -0.13
C LYS A 257 10.78 -6.91 -0.78
N GLY A 258 11.32 -7.89 -1.54
CA GLY A 258 10.53 -8.86 -2.28
C GLY A 258 10.85 -10.31 -1.90
N VAL A 259 10.96 -10.62 -0.60
CA VAL A 259 11.15 -12.02 -0.15
C VAL A 259 9.81 -12.73 -0.28
N THR A 260 9.63 -13.47 -1.38
CA THR A 260 8.33 -14.08 -1.74
C THR A 260 7.93 -15.21 -0.80
N PHE A 261 8.89 -15.86 -0.17
CA PHE A 261 8.70 -16.71 1.00
C PHE A 261 9.94 -16.69 1.89
N ASP A 262 9.74 -16.50 3.19
CA ASP A 262 10.82 -16.49 4.18
C ASP A 262 10.67 -17.64 5.18
N SER A 263 11.49 -18.68 5.03
CA SER A 263 11.59 -19.76 6.00
C SER A 263 12.55 -19.45 7.15
N GLY A 264 13.30 -18.35 7.05
CA GLY A 264 14.46 -18.05 7.88
C GLY A 264 15.80 -18.62 7.37
N GLY A 265 15.76 -19.43 6.33
CA GLY A 265 16.95 -20.13 5.82
C GLY A 265 17.46 -21.17 6.83
N ILE A 266 18.78 -21.26 7.04
CA ILE A 266 19.39 -22.15 8.04
C ILE A 266 18.98 -21.76 9.48
N SER A 267 18.80 -20.47 9.77
CA SER A 267 18.19 -19.99 11.03
C SER A 267 16.66 -20.13 10.96
N ILE A 268 16.17 -21.35 10.82
CA ILE A 268 14.78 -21.67 10.48
C ILE A 268 13.78 -21.12 11.51
N LYS A 269 12.71 -20.52 11.01
CA LYS A 269 11.61 -20.02 11.83
C LYS A 269 10.82 -21.18 12.48
N PRO A 270 10.20 -20.95 13.66
CA PRO A 270 9.20 -21.86 14.19
C PRO A 270 8.05 -22.06 13.18
N SER A 271 7.46 -23.27 13.11
CA SER A 271 6.36 -23.56 12.19
C SER A 271 5.10 -22.73 12.45
N HIS A 272 4.91 -22.26 13.68
CA HIS A 272 3.80 -21.38 14.04
C HIS A 272 3.88 -20.06 13.27
N ASN A 273 2.82 -19.74 12.52
CA ASN A 273 2.70 -18.57 11.66
C ASN A 273 3.71 -18.49 10.50
N MET A 274 4.48 -19.55 10.19
CA MET A 274 5.36 -19.54 9.02
C MET A 274 4.59 -19.35 7.71
N GLY A 275 3.32 -19.76 7.63
CA GLY A 275 2.45 -19.52 6.49
C GLY A 275 2.20 -18.03 6.19
N ASP A 276 2.36 -17.15 7.19
CA ASP A 276 2.24 -15.70 7.00
C ASP A 276 3.49 -15.10 6.31
N MET A 277 4.55 -15.87 6.17
CA MET A 277 5.79 -15.42 5.49
C MET A 277 5.63 -15.28 3.97
N LYS A 278 4.47 -15.62 3.42
CA LYS A 278 4.07 -15.19 2.07
C LYS A 278 3.90 -13.66 1.96
N TYR A 279 3.65 -12.97 3.08
CA TYR A 279 3.52 -11.50 3.13
C TYR A 279 4.87 -10.78 3.21
N ASP A 280 5.98 -11.52 3.28
CA ASP A 280 7.32 -10.93 3.42
C ASP A 280 7.82 -10.22 2.15
N MET A 281 6.97 -10.19 1.14
CA MET A 281 7.12 -9.43 -0.10
C MET A 281 6.19 -8.21 -0.18
N CYS A 282 5.49 -7.84 0.90
CA CYS A 282 4.57 -6.70 0.87
C CYS A 282 5.27 -5.35 0.61
N GLY A 283 6.58 -5.24 0.87
CA GLY A 283 7.38 -4.10 0.45
C GLY A 283 7.42 -3.94 -1.07
N SER A 284 7.72 -5.02 -1.78
CA SER A 284 7.67 -5.02 -3.24
C SER A 284 6.25 -4.88 -3.79
N ALA A 285 5.25 -5.45 -3.11
CA ALA A 285 3.85 -5.26 -3.47
C ALA A 285 3.43 -3.78 -3.42
N ALA A 286 3.91 -3.02 -2.42
CA ALA A 286 3.70 -1.57 -2.36
C ALA A 286 4.35 -0.85 -3.54
N VAL A 287 5.61 -1.20 -3.88
CA VAL A 287 6.33 -0.64 -5.04
C VAL A 287 5.61 -0.97 -6.35
N MET A 288 5.11 -2.19 -6.52
CA MET A 288 4.34 -2.61 -7.70
C MET A 288 2.99 -1.88 -7.79
N GLY A 289 2.31 -1.68 -6.66
CA GLY A 289 1.07 -0.88 -6.59
C GLY A 289 1.30 0.57 -6.98
N LEU A 290 2.44 1.16 -6.54
CA LEU A 290 2.87 2.50 -6.93
C LEU A 290 3.25 2.57 -8.41
N LEU A 291 3.97 1.57 -8.93
CA LEU A 291 4.30 1.47 -10.36
C LEU A 291 3.02 1.51 -11.22
N LYS A 292 2.01 0.70 -10.85
CA LYS A 292 0.71 0.69 -11.53
C LYS A 292 0.01 2.05 -11.45
N THR A 293 0.00 2.68 -10.28
CA THR A 293 -0.63 3.98 -10.07
C THR A 293 0.05 5.08 -10.88
N VAL A 294 1.39 5.12 -10.87
CA VAL A 294 2.18 6.10 -11.63
C VAL A 294 2.04 5.86 -13.14
N ALA A 295 1.96 4.61 -13.59
CA ALA A 295 1.74 4.27 -14.99
C ALA A 295 0.43 4.84 -15.56
N GLU A 296 -0.62 4.90 -14.74
CA GLU A 296 -1.93 5.41 -15.13
C GLU A 296 -2.06 6.93 -14.93
N LEU A 297 -1.59 7.49 -13.80
CA LEU A 297 -1.76 8.92 -13.47
C LEU A 297 -0.68 9.82 -14.07
N LYS A 298 0.45 9.28 -14.43
CA LYS A 298 1.55 9.95 -15.15
C LYS A 298 1.98 11.28 -14.54
N PRO A 299 2.36 11.34 -13.23
CA PRO A 299 2.79 12.57 -12.59
C PRO A 299 4.08 13.12 -13.24
N ALA A 300 4.27 14.45 -13.23
CA ALA A 300 5.42 15.11 -13.85
C ALA A 300 6.70 15.02 -12.99
N ILE A 301 7.13 13.79 -12.63
CA ILE A 301 8.31 13.49 -11.82
C ILE A 301 9.00 12.24 -12.36
N ASN A 302 10.34 12.17 -12.25
CA ASN A 302 11.08 10.97 -12.60
C ASN A 302 11.13 10.01 -11.40
N VAL A 303 10.84 8.72 -11.62
CA VAL A 303 10.79 7.71 -10.55
C VAL A 303 11.53 6.44 -10.97
N ILE A 304 12.36 5.91 -10.07
CA ILE A 304 12.94 4.58 -10.17
C ILE A 304 12.17 3.66 -9.22
N PHE A 305 11.64 2.57 -9.74
CA PHE A 305 11.08 1.47 -8.98
C PHE A 305 12.10 0.32 -8.97
N ALA A 306 12.53 -0.09 -7.78
CA ALA A 306 13.52 -1.15 -7.62
C ALA A 306 13.03 -2.22 -6.66
N ILE A 307 13.19 -3.49 -7.01
CA ILE A 307 12.74 -4.62 -6.18
C ILE A 307 13.85 -5.68 -6.15
N GLY A 308 14.21 -6.13 -4.96
CA GLY A 308 14.99 -7.34 -4.76
C GLY A 308 14.06 -8.51 -4.44
N ALA A 309 13.82 -9.39 -5.41
CA ALA A 309 12.88 -10.49 -5.28
C ALA A 309 13.63 -11.85 -5.14
N THR A 310 13.33 -12.61 -4.08
CA THR A 310 13.96 -13.92 -3.79
C THR A 310 13.08 -14.73 -2.84
N GLU A 311 13.43 -15.99 -2.64
CA GLU A 311 13.03 -16.77 -1.46
C GLU A 311 14.23 -16.93 -0.50
N ASN A 312 13.95 -17.07 0.79
CA ASN A 312 14.93 -17.44 1.81
C ASN A 312 14.65 -18.87 2.30
N MET A 313 15.41 -19.83 1.77
CA MET A 313 15.15 -21.26 1.98
C MET A 313 16.38 -21.98 2.56
N PRO A 314 16.18 -23.00 3.43
CA PRO A 314 17.23 -23.90 3.81
C PRO A 314 17.55 -24.85 2.66
N ASP A 315 18.83 -24.99 2.33
CA ASP A 315 19.35 -25.90 1.30
C ASP A 315 20.81 -26.23 1.59
N GLY A 316 21.37 -27.21 0.91
CA GLY A 316 22.79 -27.52 1.01
C GLY A 316 23.73 -26.40 0.53
N ASN A 317 23.21 -25.48 -0.31
CA ASN A 317 23.95 -24.33 -0.82
C ASN A 317 23.60 -23.03 -0.06
N ALA A 318 22.62 -23.05 0.87
CA ALA A 318 22.19 -21.85 1.56
C ALA A 318 23.33 -21.22 2.38
N GLN A 319 23.31 -19.87 2.48
CA GLN A 319 24.22 -19.16 3.38
C GLN A 319 24.00 -19.60 4.83
N ARG A 320 25.07 -19.57 5.62
CA ARG A 320 25.10 -20.08 6.99
C ARG A 320 25.41 -18.97 7.99
N PRO A 321 24.94 -19.06 9.21
CA PRO A 321 25.47 -18.22 10.29
C PRO A 321 27.00 -18.37 10.39
N GLY A 322 27.70 -17.22 10.39
CA GLY A 322 29.16 -17.12 10.35
C GLY A 322 29.74 -16.90 8.94
N ASP A 323 28.97 -17.02 7.88
CA ASP A 323 29.43 -16.64 6.54
C ASP A 323 29.64 -15.12 6.46
N ILE A 324 30.65 -14.68 5.67
CA ILE A 324 30.90 -13.28 5.35
C ILE A 324 30.63 -13.05 3.88
N VAL A 325 29.80 -12.05 3.57
CA VAL A 325 29.48 -11.64 2.21
C VAL A 325 29.98 -10.23 1.95
N THR A 326 30.25 -9.90 0.69
CA THR A 326 30.61 -8.54 0.27
C THR A 326 29.45 -7.93 -0.49
N ALA A 327 28.93 -6.81 0.01
CA ALA A 327 27.84 -6.07 -0.61
C ALA A 327 28.33 -5.25 -1.82
N TYR A 328 27.38 -4.76 -2.63
CA TYR A 328 27.63 -3.98 -3.83
C TYR A 328 28.55 -2.75 -3.60
N ASN A 329 28.40 -2.06 -2.47
CA ASN A 329 29.27 -0.92 -2.12
C ASN A 329 30.66 -1.31 -1.59
N GLY A 330 30.98 -2.60 -1.58
CA GLY A 330 32.25 -3.14 -1.12
C GLY A 330 32.35 -3.44 0.37
N LYS A 331 31.35 -3.08 1.18
CA LYS A 331 31.32 -3.43 2.60
C LYS A 331 31.15 -4.92 2.81
N THR A 332 31.90 -5.46 3.79
CA THR A 332 31.77 -6.85 4.21
C THR A 332 30.76 -6.98 5.35
N ILE A 333 29.95 -8.03 5.29
CA ILE A 333 28.85 -8.29 6.22
C ILE A 333 29.02 -9.68 6.82
N GLU A 334 29.18 -9.80 8.11
CA GLU A 334 29.09 -11.06 8.85
C GLU A 334 27.62 -11.43 9.04
N VAL A 335 27.20 -12.54 8.47
CA VAL A 335 25.83 -13.05 8.57
C VAL A 335 25.73 -13.94 9.82
N LEU A 336 25.21 -13.41 10.91
CA LEU A 336 25.04 -14.17 12.16
C LEU A 336 23.64 -14.79 12.30
N ASN A 337 22.68 -14.31 11.53
CA ASN A 337 21.32 -14.83 11.52
C ASN A 337 20.75 -14.76 10.09
N THR A 338 20.49 -15.90 9.48
CA THR A 338 19.94 -15.94 8.11
C THR A 338 18.46 -15.58 8.03
N ASP A 339 17.76 -15.44 9.16
CA ASP A 339 16.38 -14.92 9.28
C ASP A 339 16.34 -13.37 9.33
N ALA A 340 17.49 -12.72 9.21
CA ALA A 340 17.64 -11.29 8.99
C ALA A 340 18.10 -11.01 7.54
N GLU A 341 17.45 -11.62 6.59
CA GLU A 341 17.75 -11.69 5.15
C GLU A 341 17.29 -10.45 4.39
N GLY A 342 16.15 -9.86 4.77
CA GLY A 342 15.55 -8.74 4.04
C GLY A 342 16.49 -7.55 3.94
N ARG A 343 17.21 -7.25 5.02
CA ARG A 343 18.23 -6.19 5.01
C ARG A 343 19.44 -6.53 4.13
N LEU A 344 19.78 -7.80 3.98
CA LEU A 344 20.86 -8.27 3.10
C LEU A 344 20.49 -8.07 1.63
N VAL A 345 19.24 -8.36 1.26
CA VAL A 345 18.70 -8.09 -0.09
C VAL A 345 18.69 -6.58 -0.34
N LEU A 346 18.16 -5.79 0.60
CA LEU A 346 18.06 -4.34 0.46
C LEU A 346 19.42 -3.65 0.41
N ALA A 347 20.44 -4.15 1.10
CA ALA A 347 21.79 -3.60 1.08
C ALA A 347 22.32 -3.42 -0.35
N ASP A 348 22.21 -4.47 -1.16
CA ASP A 348 22.67 -4.42 -2.53
C ASP A 348 21.78 -3.60 -3.45
N VAL A 349 20.44 -3.72 -3.30
CA VAL A 349 19.50 -2.97 -4.14
C VAL A 349 19.61 -1.47 -3.87
N LEU A 350 19.68 -1.03 -2.60
CA LEU A 350 19.85 0.37 -2.22
C LEU A 350 21.17 0.93 -2.77
N SER A 351 22.27 0.20 -2.55
CA SER A 351 23.59 0.60 -3.05
C SER A 351 23.63 0.71 -4.57
N TYR A 352 23.04 -0.27 -5.27
CA TYR A 352 22.95 -0.26 -6.74
C TYR A 352 22.15 0.94 -7.25
N VAL A 353 20.97 1.20 -6.66
CA VAL A 353 20.11 2.33 -7.04
C VAL A 353 20.82 3.65 -6.78
N ASN A 354 21.50 3.78 -5.66
CA ASN A 354 22.26 4.97 -5.31
C ASN A 354 23.38 5.25 -6.32
N ASP A 355 24.18 4.22 -6.68
CA ASP A 355 25.29 4.34 -7.63
C ASP A 355 24.81 4.63 -9.05
N LYS A 356 23.81 3.91 -9.54
CA LYS A 356 23.41 3.98 -10.97
C LYS A 356 22.51 5.16 -11.30
N PHE A 357 21.68 5.60 -10.35
CA PHE A 357 20.65 6.62 -10.62
C PHE A 357 20.87 7.94 -9.86
N SER A 358 21.72 7.94 -8.84
CA SER A 358 21.97 9.12 -8.00
C SER A 358 20.68 9.88 -7.64
N PRO A 359 19.68 9.21 -7.03
CA PRO A 359 18.35 9.77 -6.84
C PRO A 359 18.36 11.00 -5.93
N VAL A 360 17.37 11.89 -6.08
CA VAL A 360 17.19 13.04 -5.20
C VAL A 360 16.78 12.63 -3.79
N ALA A 361 16.09 11.50 -3.68
CA ALA A 361 15.71 10.86 -2.43
C ALA A 361 15.34 9.40 -2.67
N MET A 362 15.45 8.56 -1.63
CA MET A 362 15.05 7.15 -1.65
C MET A 362 14.05 6.85 -0.54
N LEU A 363 13.05 6.04 -0.84
CA LEU A 363 12.21 5.38 0.17
C LEU A 363 12.34 3.87 -0.02
N ASP A 364 12.50 3.14 1.06
CA ASP A 364 12.38 1.69 1.01
C ASP A 364 11.26 1.17 1.90
N PHE A 365 10.67 0.06 1.47
CA PHE A 365 9.53 -0.57 2.09
C PHE A 365 9.86 -2.03 2.37
N ALA A 366 9.77 -2.42 3.64
CA ALA A 366 10.06 -3.78 4.02
C ALA A 366 9.23 -4.25 5.22
N THR A 367 8.77 -5.48 5.16
CA THR A 367 8.34 -6.26 6.31
C THR A 367 9.61 -6.74 7.02
N LEU A 368 10.28 -5.79 7.71
CA LEU A 368 11.68 -6.02 8.07
C LEU A 368 11.84 -6.65 9.44
N THR A 369 11.10 -6.19 10.45
CA THR A 369 11.39 -6.62 11.82
C THR A 369 10.14 -7.02 12.60
N GLY A 370 10.25 -8.10 13.37
CA GLY A 370 9.27 -8.39 14.41
C GLY A 370 9.29 -7.36 15.55
N ALA A 371 10.39 -6.61 15.70
CA ALA A 371 10.55 -5.60 16.73
C ALA A 371 9.61 -4.41 16.54
N VAL A 372 9.27 -4.02 15.31
CA VAL A 372 8.31 -2.92 15.07
C VAL A 372 6.91 -3.27 15.56
N LEU A 373 6.52 -4.54 15.51
CA LEU A 373 5.23 -4.99 16.07
C LEU A 373 5.20 -4.82 17.60
N ILE A 374 6.33 -5.05 18.27
CA ILE A 374 6.44 -4.86 19.71
C ILE A 374 6.36 -3.38 20.06
N ALA A 375 7.02 -2.52 19.26
CA ALA A 375 7.07 -1.08 19.51
C ALA A 375 5.76 -0.35 19.16
N LEU A 376 5.19 -0.62 17.97
CA LEU A 376 4.07 0.14 17.39
C LEU A 376 2.80 -0.69 17.19
N GLY A 377 2.88 -2.00 17.41
CA GLY A 377 1.78 -2.92 17.13
C GLY A 377 1.43 -2.96 15.64
N ASP A 378 0.13 -3.05 15.37
CA ASP A 378 -0.43 -3.05 14.01
C ASP A 378 -1.08 -1.69 13.63
N LYS A 379 -0.74 -0.61 14.36
CA LYS A 379 -1.44 0.68 14.25
C LYS A 379 -0.70 1.71 13.42
N ALA A 380 0.62 1.61 13.33
CA ALA A 380 1.45 2.55 12.60
C ALA A 380 2.66 1.86 11.97
N THR A 381 3.07 2.32 10.80
CA THR A 381 4.32 1.96 10.15
C THR A 381 5.49 2.62 10.87
N GLY A 382 6.57 1.89 11.11
CA GLY A 382 7.80 2.48 11.64
C GLY A 382 8.54 3.26 10.56
N LEU A 383 8.94 4.50 10.86
CA LEU A 383 9.75 5.33 9.97
C LEU A 383 11.12 5.58 10.61
N LEU A 384 12.18 5.41 9.82
CA LEU A 384 13.55 5.77 10.21
C LEU A 384 14.23 6.38 8.98
N GLY A 385 15.05 7.41 9.18
CA GLY A 385 15.66 8.09 8.05
C GLY A 385 16.86 8.93 8.44
N ASN A 386 17.59 9.41 7.43
CA ASN A 386 18.80 10.23 7.58
C ASN A 386 18.59 11.70 7.22
N ASN A 387 17.35 12.10 6.85
CA ASN A 387 17.04 13.47 6.41
C ASN A 387 15.71 13.95 7.00
N GLU A 388 15.75 15.05 7.75
CA GLU A 388 14.61 15.60 8.48
C GLU A 388 13.55 16.17 7.53
N ASP A 389 13.94 16.84 6.45
CA ASP A 389 13.00 17.44 5.50
C ASP A 389 12.18 16.35 4.81
N LEU A 390 12.82 15.30 4.29
CA LEU A 390 12.15 14.14 3.70
C LEU A 390 11.25 13.44 4.72
N MET A 391 11.70 13.28 5.96
CA MET A 391 10.89 12.69 7.03
C MET A 391 9.62 13.52 7.30
N ASN A 392 9.74 14.85 7.30
CA ASN A 392 8.61 15.75 7.50
C ASN A 392 7.61 15.67 6.33
N GLU A 393 8.06 15.56 5.09
CA GLU A 393 7.21 15.33 3.92
C GLU A 393 6.44 14.00 4.04
N VAL A 394 7.12 12.91 4.44
CA VAL A 394 6.49 11.60 4.69
C VAL A 394 5.43 11.69 5.79
N LYS A 395 5.74 12.35 6.91
CA LYS A 395 4.77 12.56 8.02
C LYS A 395 3.56 13.39 7.58
N ALA A 396 3.76 14.41 6.74
CA ALA A 396 2.68 15.22 6.19
C ALA A 396 1.75 14.36 5.30
N SER A 397 2.32 13.54 4.41
CA SER A 397 1.57 12.63 3.55
C SER A 397 0.86 11.52 4.33
N SER A 398 1.50 10.99 5.41
CA SER A 398 0.87 10.07 6.35
C SER A 398 -0.41 10.66 6.97
N LYS A 399 -0.33 11.93 7.41
CA LYS A 399 -1.47 12.65 7.98
C LYS A 399 -2.58 12.89 6.96
N ALA A 400 -2.22 13.30 5.74
CA ALA A 400 -3.17 13.60 4.66
C ALA A 400 -3.95 12.35 4.22
N THR A 401 -3.30 11.21 4.14
CA THR A 401 -3.89 9.95 3.65
C THR A 401 -4.52 9.08 4.74
N GLY A 402 -4.22 9.35 6.04
CA GLY A 402 -4.66 8.51 7.15
C GLY A 402 -3.88 7.18 7.25
N GLU A 403 -2.85 6.95 6.44
CA GLU A 403 -1.90 5.85 6.61
C GLU A 403 -0.91 6.18 7.72
N ARG A 404 -1.25 5.76 8.94
CA ARG A 404 -0.50 6.15 10.13
C ARG A 404 0.93 5.64 10.11
N SER A 405 1.86 6.52 10.44
CA SER A 405 3.28 6.20 10.60
C SER A 405 3.84 6.90 11.84
N TRP A 406 4.95 6.39 12.35
CA TRP A 406 5.62 6.94 13.52
C TRP A 406 7.13 6.85 13.34
N GLU A 407 7.82 7.98 13.56
CA GLU A 407 9.26 8.08 13.47
C GLU A 407 9.93 7.49 14.72
N LEU A 408 10.93 6.63 14.50
CA LEU A 408 11.83 6.11 15.53
C LEU A 408 13.22 6.74 15.37
N PRO A 409 14.00 6.85 16.45
CA PRO A 409 15.34 7.47 16.40
C PRO A 409 16.30 6.65 15.54
N LEU A 410 17.22 7.31 14.86
CA LEU A 410 18.31 6.69 14.09
C LEU A 410 19.64 7.41 14.41
N TRP A 411 20.06 7.33 15.66
CA TRP A 411 21.29 7.96 16.14
C TRP A 411 22.51 7.10 15.84
N ASP A 412 23.69 7.71 15.77
CA ASP A 412 24.92 7.00 15.40
C ASP A 412 25.35 5.93 16.41
N GLU A 413 24.94 6.06 17.68
CA GLU A 413 25.18 5.07 18.73
C GLU A 413 24.59 3.68 18.40
N TYR A 414 23.51 3.62 17.62
CA TYR A 414 22.94 2.34 17.19
C TYR A 414 23.78 1.65 16.11
N THR A 415 24.65 2.38 15.42
CA THR A 415 25.59 1.80 14.45
C THR A 415 26.68 0.99 15.16
N ASP A 416 27.02 1.33 16.41
CA ASP A 416 27.97 0.55 17.21
C ASP A 416 27.44 -0.88 17.49
N ASP A 417 26.13 -1.05 17.57
CA ASP A 417 25.51 -2.35 17.83
C ASP A 417 25.63 -3.34 16.65
N ILE A 418 25.93 -2.85 15.46
CA ILE A 418 26.09 -3.68 14.26
C ILE A 418 27.54 -3.84 13.82
N LYS A 419 28.53 -3.33 14.57
CA LYS A 419 29.95 -3.58 14.28
C LYS A 419 30.29 -5.05 14.44
N SER A 420 31.11 -5.60 13.55
CA SER A 420 31.65 -6.97 13.61
C SER A 420 33.10 -6.98 14.00
N ASP A 421 33.54 -8.06 14.63
CA ASP A 421 34.97 -8.31 14.89
C ASP A 421 35.70 -8.93 13.67
N PHE A 422 34.95 -9.46 12.69
CA PHE A 422 35.49 -10.21 11.54
C PHE A 422 35.16 -9.57 10.18
N ALA A 423 34.19 -8.66 10.11
CA ALA A 423 33.79 -7.94 8.94
C ALA A 423 33.59 -6.46 9.28
N ASP A 424 33.19 -5.61 8.30
CA ASP A 424 32.89 -4.22 8.59
C ASP A 424 31.67 -4.10 9.52
N ILE A 425 30.63 -4.88 9.22
CA ILE A 425 29.38 -4.91 10.01
C ILE A 425 28.83 -6.36 10.09
N LYS A 426 27.88 -6.56 11.00
CA LYS A 426 27.08 -7.80 11.11
C LYS A 426 25.61 -7.52 10.81
N ASN A 427 24.89 -8.55 10.36
CA ASN A 427 23.48 -8.38 9.91
C ASN A 427 22.45 -8.31 11.05
N ILE A 428 22.87 -8.44 12.32
CA ILE A 428 21.99 -8.29 13.50
C ILE A 428 22.66 -7.38 14.54
N GLY A 429 21.82 -6.78 15.38
CA GLY A 429 22.30 -6.00 16.54
C GLY A 429 22.61 -6.87 17.75
N ASN A 430 22.83 -6.24 18.90
CA ASN A 430 23.16 -6.92 20.15
C ASN A 430 21.89 -7.47 20.84
N GLY A 431 21.59 -8.74 20.58
CA GLY A 431 20.44 -9.45 21.13
C GLY A 431 19.10 -8.96 20.59
N ARG A 432 18.12 -8.70 21.49
CA ARG A 432 16.76 -8.27 21.11
C ARG A 432 16.50 -6.78 21.25
N LEU A 433 17.51 -6.00 21.62
CA LEU A 433 17.35 -4.57 21.89
C LEU A 433 17.28 -3.78 20.59
N ALA A 434 16.41 -2.79 20.55
CA ALA A 434 16.26 -1.82 19.45
C ALA A 434 16.21 -2.44 18.03
N GLY A 435 15.62 -3.64 17.86
CA GLY A 435 15.74 -4.43 16.64
C GLY A 435 15.31 -3.71 15.36
N THR A 436 14.29 -2.85 15.41
CA THR A 436 13.87 -2.01 14.28
C THR A 436 14.92 -0.95 13.95
N ILE A 437 15.50 -0.35 14.97
CA ILE A 437 16.48 0.74 14.82
C ILE A 437 17.81 0.18 14.30
N THR A 438 18.30 -0.93 14.86
CA THR A 438 19.54 -1.57 14.41
C THR A 438 19.42 -2.12 12.98
N ALA A 439 18.22 -2.56 12.57
CA ALA A 439 17.94 -2.93 11.18
C ALA A 439 18.04 -1.73 10.23
N ALA A 440 17.48 -0.59 10.61
CA ALA A 440 17.58 0.64 9.83
C ALA A 440 19.02 1.21 9.86
N SER A 441 19.74 1.12 11.00
CA SER A 441 21.17 1.48 11.06
C SER A 441 22.00 0.66 10.08
N PHE A 442 21.69 -0.64 9.95
CA PHE A 442 22.31 -1.48 8.93
C PHE A 442 22.01 -0.97 7.51
N LEU A 443 20.74 -0.64 7.18
CA LEU A 443 20.39 -0.12 5.85
C LEU A 443 21.04 1.24 5.56
N LYS A 444 21.19 2.11 6.56
CA LYS A 444 21.85 3.41 6.44
C LYS A 444 23.26 3.29 5.85
N GLU A 445 23.98 2.20 6.09
CA GLU A 445 25.32 1.94 5.55
C GLU A 445 25.37 1.76 4.02
N PHE A 446 24.19 1.65 3.37
CA PHE A 446 24.05 1.33 1.95
C PHE A 446 23.35 2.42 1.11
N VAL A 447 22.99 3.55 1.72
CA VAL A 447 22.29 4.65 1.04
C VAL A 447 23.21 5.86 0.75
N GLY A 448 24.43 5.86 1.29
CA GLY A 448 25.35 6.99 1.19
C GLY A 448 24.76 8.27 1.77
N ASP A 449 25.03 9.40 1.12
CA ASP A 449 24.52 10.74 1.54
C ASP A 449 23.13 11.05 0.96
N THR A 450 22.51 10.13 0.22
CA THR A 450 21.19 10.36 -0.38
C THR A 450 20.12 10.47 0.72
N PRO A 451 19.26 11.50 0.70
CA PRO A 451 18.09 11.57 1.58
C PRO A 451 17.27 10.30 1.51
N TRP A 452 17.04 9.68 2.66
CA TRP A 452 16.43 8.35 2.71
C TRP A 452 15.49 8.18 3.91
N VAL A 453 14.38 7.47 3.69
CA VAL A 453 13.47 7.00 4.74
C VAL A 453 13.12 5.54 4.50
N HIS A 454 13.35 4.73 5.53
CA HIS A 454 12.91 3.34 5.64
C HIS A 454 11.51 3.26 6.24
N PHE A 455 10.65 2.44 5.61
CA PHE A 455 9.33 2.09 6.09
C PHE A 455 9.34 0.63 6.57
N ASP A 456 9.41 0.41 7.89
CA ASP A 456 9.18 -0.92 8.44
C ASP A 456 7.67 -1.17 8.53
N ILE A 457 7.16 -1.89 7.53
CA ILE A 457 5.72 -2.16 7.37
C ILE A 457 5.30 -3.52 7.98
N ALA A 458 6.17 -4.23 8.69
CA ALA A 458 5.85 -5.56 9.22
C ALA A 458 4.58 -5.55 10.11
N GLY A 459 4.34 -4.45 10.86
CA GLY A 459 3.14 -4.29 11.67
C GLY A 459 1.89 -3.93 10.87
N THR A 460 2.01 -3.32 9.69
CA THR A 460 0.88 -2.73 8.96
C THR A 460 0.56 -3.42 7.63
N ALA A 461 1.43 -4.32 7.16
CA ALA A 461 1.32 -4.92 5.82
C ALA A 461 0.20 -5.95 5.67
N TRP A 462 -0.20 -6.66 6.73
CA TRP A 462 -1.26 -7.67 6.67
C TRP A 462 -2.02 -7.83 8.00
N GLY A 463 -3.08 -8.66 8.01
CA GLY A 463 -3.89 -9.00 9.18
C GLY A 463 -5.18 -8.17 9.30
N PRO A 464 -5.95 -8.38 10.39
CA PRO A 464 -7.20 -7.65 10.61
C PRO A 464 -6.91 -6.21 11.01
N LYS A 465 -7.30 -5.27 10.18
CA LYS A 465 -7.05 -3.84 10.37
C LYS A 465 -8.35 -3.05 10.47
N LYS A 466 -8.24 -1.84 11.03
CA LYS A 466 -9.23 -0.78 11.02
C LYS A 466 -8.56 0.45 10.42
N PRO A 467 -9.24 1.29 9.70
CA PRO A 467 -10.68 1.49 9.48
C PRO A 467 -11.33 0.53 8.45
N ALA A 468 -12.61 0.77 8.13
CA ALA A 468 -13.49 -0.12 7.37
C ALA A 468 -13.01 -0.48 5.96
N TYR A 469 -12.22 0.38 5.32
CA TYR A 469 -11.64 0.12 3.99
C TYR A 469 -10.42 -0.81 4.01
N GLN A 470 -9.93 -1.18 5.19
CA GLN A 470 -8.88 -2.19 5.33
C GLN A 470 -9.48 -3.60 5.33
N PRO A 471 -8.79 -4.58 4.73
CA PRO A 471 -9.29 -5.94 4.69
C PRO A 471 -9.38 -6.54 6.10
N LYS A 472 -10.34 -7.45 6.30
CA LYS A 472 -10.45 -8.21 7.55
C LYS A 472 -9.31 -9.19 7.74
N ILE A 473 -8.79 -9.73 6.65
CA ILE A 473 -7.66 -10.66 6.57
C ILE A 473 -6.85 -10.34 5.31
N GLY A 474 -5.54 -10.61 5.37
CA GLY A 474 -4.66 -10.51 4.22
C GLY A 474 -3.93 -9.19 4.09
N SER A 475 -3.31 -8.96 2.94
CA SER A 475 -2.49 -7.80 2.65
C SER A 475 -3.32 -6.51 2.63
N THR A 476 -2.75 -5.43 3.17
CA THR A 476 -3.42 -4.12 3.31
C THR A 476 -3.16 -3.18 2.13
N GLY A 477 -2.08 -3.40 1.37
CA GLY A 477 -1.59 -2.48 0.35
C GLY A 477 -1.09 -1.15 0.95
N VAL A 478 -0.51 -1.21 2.16
CA VAL A 478 0.07 -0.05 2.87
C VAL A 478 1.13 0.64 2.03
N ALA A 479 1.34 1.91 2.26
CA ALA A 479 2.27 2.85 1.63
C ALA A 479 1.86 3.35 0.23
N VAL A 480 1.03 2.65 -0.53
CA VAL A 480 0.66 3.08 -1.90
C VAL A 480 0.01 4.48 -1.90
N ARG A 481 -0.99 4.74 -1.06
CA ARG A 481 -1.67 6.04 -0.99
C ARG A 481 -0.77 7.14 -0.43
N LEU A 482 -0.04 6.82 0.64
CA LEU A 482 0.87 7.76 1.30
C LEU A 482 1.95 8.23 0.33
N VAL A 483 2.62 7.28 -0.33
CA VAL A 483 3.76 7.60 -1.20
C VAL A 483 3.30 8.29 -2.48
N TYR A 484 2.16 7.90 -3.06
CA TYR A 484 1.63 8.62 -4.20
C TYR A 484 1.31 10.10 -3.84
N ASN A 485 0.71 10.35 -2.68
CA ASN A 485 0.48 11.72 -2.19
C ASN A 485 1.79 12.50 -2.01
N LEU A 486 2.85 11.85 -1.51
CA LEU A 486 4.17 12.48 -1.39
C LEU A 486 4.74 12.85 -2.77
N LEU A 487 4.69 11.93 -3.74
CA LEU A 487 5.16 12.19 -5.11
C LEU A 487 4.38 13.34 -5.75
N GLU A 488 3.05 13.37 -5.61
CA GLU A 488 2.20 14.44 -6.14
C GLU A 488 2.54 15.81 -5.54
N ASN A 489 2.80 15.88 -4.23
CA ASN A 489 3.18 17.12 -3.55
C ASN A 489 4.56 17.65 -3.98
N ARG A 490 5.42 16.81 -4.52
CA ARG A 490 6.73 17.23 -5.06
C ARG A 490 6.65 17.75 -6.50
N VAL A 491 5.56 17.50 -7.20
CA VAL A 491 5.30 18.04 -8.56
C VAL A 491 4.69 19.45 -8.49
N ASN A 492 3.92 19.72 -7.44
CA ASN A 492 3.23 21.01 -7.21
C ASN A 492 4.13 21.97 -6.43
#